data_68ccab65a80a7a5dae60dedb6a6ce5a1
#
_entry.id   68ccab65a80a7a5dae60dedb6a6ce5a1
#
_cell.length_a   1.000
_cell.length_b   1.000
_cell.length_c   1.000
_cell.angle_alpha   90.00
_cell.angle_beta   90.00
_cell.angle_gamma   90.00
#
_symmetry.space_group_name_H-M   'P 1'
#
loop_
_entity.id
_entity.type
_entity.pdbx_description
1 polymer ?
#
loop_
_entity_poly.entity_id
_entity_poly.type
_entity_poly.pdbx_seq_one_letter_code
_entity_poly.pdbx_strand_id
1 'polypeptide(L)'
;MVVRAQAKYVRSSARKARLVCDHIRGKSVEEARAILAHTSRAVARDWSKLLESAVANAENNHELVGEDLYVMEIHADEGPTIRRFRPRAMGRATRIRKRTSHLTILLTPKD
;
A
#
# COMPACT_ATOMS: atom_id res chain seq x y z
N MET A 1 3.77 -4.27 20.91
CA MET A 1 4.81 -4.15 19.88
C MET A 1 4.16 -3.84 18.54
N VAL A 2 4.75 -2.95 17.77
CA VAL A 2 4.24 -2.57 16.46
C VAL A 2 5.28 -2.91 15.40
N VAL A 3 4.86 -3.59 14.35
CA VAL A 3 5.72 -3.93 13.22
C VAL A 3 5.31 -3.07 12.03
N ARG A 4 6.28 -2.39 11.44
CA ARG A 4 6.06 -1.46 10.35
C ARG A 4 6.64 -1.98 9.04
N ALA A 5 5.91 -1.78 7.95
CA ALA A 5 6.44 -1.94 6.60
C ALA A 5 6.05 -0.72 5.78
N GLN A 6 6.93 -0.32 4.88
CA GLN A 6 6.74 0.85 4.05
C GLN A 6 7.23 0.60 2.64
N ALA A 7 6.45 1.00 1.66
CA ALA A 7 6.84 1.00 0.25
C ALA A 7 6.80 2.43 -0.25
N LYS A 8 7.93 2.92 -0.74
CA LYS A 8 8.06 4.29 -1.25
C LYS A 8 7.98 4.32 -2.76
N TYR A 9 7.52 5.44 -3.29
CA TYR A 9 7.47 5.71 -4.73
C TYR A 9 6.65 4.70 -5.52
N VAL A 10 5.55 4.23 -4.93
CA VAL A 10 4.62 3.32 -5.62
C VAL A 10 3.87 4.10 -6.70
N ARG A 11 3.80 3.54 -7.90
CA ARG A 11 3.17 4.19 -9.06
C ARG A 11 1.65 4.12 -8.97
N SER A 12 1.10 4.90 -8.06
CA SER A 12 -0.33 5.01 -7.83
C SER A 12 -0.62 6.33 -7.14
N SER A 13 -1.81 6.89 -7.36
CA SER A 13 -2.19 8.08 -6.62
C SER A 13 -2.56 7.68 -5.18
N ALA A 14 -2.24 8.55 -4.22
CA ALA A 14 -2.59 8.32 -2.83
C ALA A 14 -4.10 8.15 -2.65
N ARG A 15 -4.91 8.87 -3.42
CA ARG A 15 -6.36 8.78 -3.34
C ARG A 15 -6.85 7.34 -3.64
N LYS A 16 -6.34 6.74 -4.71
CA LYS A 16 -6.70 5.35 -5.07
C LYS A 16 -6.22 4.35 -4.04
N ALA A 17 -5.01 4.56 -3.51
CA ALA A 17 -4.46 3.70 -2.47
C ALA A 17 -5.29 3.79 -1.18
N ARG A 18 -5.76 4.99 -0.82
CA ARG A 18 -6.58 5.19 0.38
C ARG A 18 -7.93 4.50 0.31
N LEU A 19 -8.50 4.36 -0.89
CA LEU A 19 -9.77 3.64 -1.04
C LEU A 19 -9.63 2.17 -0.61
N VAL A 20 -8.49 1.57 -0.88
CA VAL A 20 -8.20 0.20 -0.43
C VAL A 20 -7.92 0.16 1.07
N CYS A 21 -7.23 1.16 1.62
CA CYS A 21 -6.95 1.24 3.05
C CYS A 21 -8.19 1.13 3.91
N ASP A 22 -9.26 1.79 3.49
CA ASP A 22 -10.49 1.84 4.28
C ASP A 22 -11.15 0.47 4.44
N HIS A 23 -10.87 -0.46 3.53
CA HIS A 23 -11.42 -1.81 3.58
C HIS A 23 -10.65 -2.75 4.52
N ILE A 24 -9.40 -2.47 4.79
CA ILE A 24 -8.55 -3.39 5.57
C ILE A 24 -8.11 -2.83 6.91
N ARG A 25 -8.37 -1.56 7.19
CA ARG A 25 -8.02 -0.96 8.48
C ARG A 25 -8.76 -1.64 9.62
N GLY A 26 -8.02 -2.05 10.65
CA GLY A 26 -8.60 -2.72 11.81
C GLY A 26 -8.93 -4.19 11.60
N LYS A 27 -8.62 -4.75 10.44
CA LYS A 27 -8.88 -6.15 10.14
C LYS A 27 -7.69 -7.03 10.52
N SER A 28 -7.95 -8.31 10.77
CA SER A 28 -6.88 -9.26 10.97
C SER A 28 -6.09 -9.46 9.67
N VAL A 29 -4.88 -9.99 9.78
CA VAL A 29 -4.05 -10.26 8.59
C VAL A 29 -4.79 -11.20 7.62
N GLU A 30 -5.45 -12.24 8.12
CA GLU A 30 -6.20 -13.16 7.27
C GLU A 30 -7.34 -12.48 6.51
N GLU A 31 -8.12 -11.66 7.21
CA GLU A 31 -9.21 -10.90 6.59
C GLU A 31 -8.67 -9.91 5.56
N ALA A 32 -7.57 -9.22 5.88
CA ALA A 32 -6.95 -8.28 4.97
C ALA A 32 -6.45 -8.97 3.70
N ARG A 33 -5.84 -10.14 3.83
CA ARG A 33 -5.40 -10.94 2.67
C ARG A 33 -6.57 -11.30 1.76
N ALA A 34 -7.68 -11.74 2.35
CA ALA A 34 -8.87 -12.10 1.58
C ALA A 34 -9.46 -10.90 0.86
N ILE A 35 -9.56 -9.76 1.54
CA ILE A 35 -10.08 -8.53 0.94
C ILE A 35 -9.20 -8.09 -0.23
N LEU A 36 -7.89 -8.08 -0.05
CA LEU A 36 -6.96 -7.67 -1.11
C LEU A 36 -6.98 -8.61 -2.31
N ALA A 37 -7.13 -9.91 -2.07
CA ALA A 37 -7.21 -10.90 -3.13
C ALA A 37 -8.44 -10.70 -4.02
N HIS A 38 -9.53 -10.19 -3.46
CA HIS A 38 -10.78 -9.97 -4.19
C HIS A 38 -10.98 -8.52 -4.65
N THR A 39 -10.03 -7.64 -4.38
CA THR A 39 -10.11 -6.24 -4.81
C THR A 39 -9.60 -6.10 -6.23
N SER A 40 -10.40 -5.50 -7.10
CA SER A 40 -10.07 -5.37 -8.52
C SER A 40 -9.08 -4.24 -8.85
N ARG A 41 -8.79 -3.36 -7.91
CA ARG A 41 -7.89 -2.24 -8.16
C ARG A 41 -6.42 -2.69 -8.23
N ALA A 42 -5.67 -2.13 -9.19
CA ALA A 42 -4.27 -2.48 -9.39
C ALA A 42 -3.41 -2.25 -8.14
N VAL A 43 -3.70 -1.20 -7.37
CA VAL A 43 -2.95 -0.88 -6.15
C VAL A 43 -3.10 -1.95 -5.07
N ALA A 44 -4.13 -2.79 -5.15
CA ALA A 44 -4.30 -3.89 -4.20
C ALA A 44 -3.12 -4.86 -4.23
N ARG A 45 -2.47 -5.03 -5.37
CA ARG A 45 -1.26 -5.86 -5.49
C ARG A 45 -0.12 -5.27 -4.67
N ASP A 46 0.05 -3.96 -4.72
CA ASP A 46 1.09 -3.27 -3.96
C ASP A 46 0.83 -3.40 -2.46
N TRP A 47 -0.42 -3.22 -2.04
CA TRP A 47 -0.82 -3.43 -0.65
C TRP A 47 -0.61 -4.87 -0.21
N SER A 48 -0.95 -5.83 -1.08
CA SER A 48 -0.76 -7.26 -0.78
C SER A 48 0.72 -7.59 -0.55
N LYS A 49 1.60 -7.10 -1.40
CA LYS A 49 3.04 -7.29 -1.25
C LYS A 49 3.54 -6.65 0.04
N LEU A 50 3.07 -5.45 0.35
CA LEU A 50 3.48 -4.74 1.55
C LEU A 50 3.00 -5.45 2.81
N LEU A 51 1.77 -5.96 2.80
CA LEU A 51 1.24 -6.75 3.90
C LEU A 51 2.09 -7.99 4.16
N GLU A 52 2.42 -8.73 3.11
CA GLU A 52 3.27 -9.93 3.24
C GLU A 52 4.67 -9.57 3.75
N SER A 53 5.22 -8.44 3.31
CA SER A 53 6.50 -7.94 3.82
C SER A 53 6.42 -7.63 5.31
N ALA A 54 5.34 -7.01 5.76
CA ALA A 54 5.14 -6.70 7.18
C ALA A 54 4.99 -7.98 8.01
N VAL A 55 4.25 -8.96 7.50
CA VAL A 55 4.08 -10.25 8.17
C VAL A 55 5.41 -10.99 8.28
N ALA A 56 6.19 -11.03 7.18
CA ALA A 56 7.51 -11.65 7.18
C ALA A 56 8.45 -10.96 8.18
N ASN A 57 8.39 -9.64 8.25
CA ASN A 57 9.18 -8.86 9.21
C ASN A 57 8.81 -9.23 10.65
N ALA A 58 7.50 -9.35 10.92
CA ALA A 58 7.02 -9.73 12.25
C ALA A 58 7.50 -11.14 12.64
N GLU A 59 7.39 -12.08 11.72
CA GLU A 59 7.78 -13.47 11.98
C GLU A 59 9.29 -13.64 12.12
N ASN A 60 10.07 -13.03 11.23
CA ASN A 60 11.52 -13.25 11.18
C ASN A 60 12.31 -12.38 12.16
N ASN A 61 11.87 -11.16 12.43
CA ASN A 61 12.61 -10.22 13.26
C ASN A 61 12.07 -10.08 14.66
N HIS A 62 10.81 -10.43 14.88
CA HIS A 62 10.14 -10.25 16.17
C HIS A 62 9.55 -11.54 16.73
N GLU A 63 9.71 -12.64 16.03
CA GLU A 63 9.22 -13.96 16.44
C GLU A 63 7.71 -14.00 16.73
N LEU A 64 6.95 -13.16 16.03
CA LEU A 64 5.50 -13.13 16.17
C LEU A 64 4.84 -14.10 15.20
N VAL A 65 3.65 -14.58 15.57
CA VAL A 65 2.85 -15.45 14.70
C VAL A 65 1.95 -14.58 13.83
N GLY A 66 2.09 -14.71 12.51
CA GLY A 66 1.32 -13.87 11.57
C GLY A 66 -0.19 -13.93 11.77
N GLU A 67 -0.71 -15.09 12.16
CA GLU A 67 -2.15 -15.29 12.39
C GLU A 67 -2.69 -14.45 13.55
N ASP A 68 -1.83 -14.07 14.49
CA ASP A 68 -2.21 -13.28 15.67
C ASP A 68 -2.12 -11.78 15.45
N LEU A 69 -1.78 -11.35 14.24
CA LEU A 69 -1.59 -9.94 13.92
C LEU A 69 -2.84 -9.33 13.30
N TYR A 70 -3.02 -8.04 13.53
CA TYR A 70 -4.05 -7.27 12.84
C TYR A 70 -3.47 -5.95 12.34
N VAL A 71 -4.15 -5.35 11.38
CA VAL A 71 -3.75 -4.07 10.79
C VAL A 71 -4.16 -2.94 11.74
N MET A 72 -3.20 -2.41 12.49
CA MET A 72 -3.45 -1.33 13.43
C MET A 72 -3.64 0.00 12.71
N GLU A 73 -2.70 0.31 11.82
CA GLU A 73 -2.75 1.51 10.99
C GLU A 73 -2.32 1.19 9.58
N ILE A 74 -2.92 1.87 8.64
CA ILE A 74 -2.58 1.77 7.24
C ILE A 74 -2.86 3.14 6.61
N HIS A 75 -1.88 3.68 5.90
CA HIS A 75 -2.06 4.96 5.24
C HIS A 75 -1.21 5.08 4.00
N ALA A 76 -1.63 5.97 3.12
CA ALA A 76 -0.93 6.28 1.88
C ALA A 76 -0.72 7.80 1.83
N ASP A 77 0.53 8.19 1.69
CA ASP A 77 0.92 9.60 1.59
C ASP A 77 1.31 9.92 0.16
N GLU A 78 1.07 11.16 -0.25
CA GLU A 78 1.46 11.59 -1.59
C GLU A 78 2.98 11.67 -1.70
N GLY A 79 3.50 11.03 -2.76
CA GLY A 79 4.89 11.15 -3.13
C GLY A 79 5.07 12.19 -4.23
N PRO A 80 6.30 12.35 -4.72
CA PRO A 80 6.56 13.30 -5.82
C PRO A 80 5.82 12.88 -7.07
N THR A 81 5.33 13.89 -7.81
CA THR A 81 4.68 13.69 -9.10
C THR A 81 5.70 13.91 -10.19
N ILE A 82 5.88 12.91 -11.06
CA ILE A 82 6.74 13.02 -12.21
C ILE A 82 5.94 13.65 -13.34
N ARG A 83 6.39 14.81 -13.81
CA ARG A 83 5.74 15.52 -14.91
C ARG A 83 6.55 15.30 -16.18
N ARG A 84 5.87 14.87 -17.23
CA ARG A 84 6.50 14.69 -18.54
C ARG A 84 5.61 15.32 -19.62
N PHE A 85 6.24 15.71 -20.71
CA PHE A 85 5.54 16.24 -21.86
C PHE A 85 5.64 15.24 -23.00
N ARG A 86 4.52 15.00 -23.67
CA ARG A 86 4.50 14.18 -24.88
C ARG A 86 4.20 15.09 -26.05
N PRO A 87 5.10 15.17 -27.06
CA PRO A 87 4.83 15.95 -28.26
C PRO A 87 3.59 15.44 -28.97
N ARG A 88 2.79 16.36 -29.45
CA ARG A 88 1.60 16.07 -30.25
C ARG A 88 1.76 16.73 -31.60
N ALA A 89 0.94 16.33 -32.58
CA ALA A 89 0.91 16.94 -33.89
C ALA A 89 0.67 18.45 -33.81
N MET A 90 1.17 19.20 -34.78
CA MET A 90 1.04 20.66 -34.87
C MET A 90 1.76 21.43 -33.77
N GLY A 91 2.88 20.90 -33.28
CA GLY A 91 3.72 21.56 -32.28
C GLY A 91 3.14 21.64 -30.89
N ARG A 92 2.02 20.96 -30.63
CA ARG A 92 1.42 20.93 -29.30
C ARG A 92 2.10 19.87 -28.42
N ALA A 93 2.17 20.13 -27.12
CA ALA A 93 2.66 19.17 -26.13
C ALA A 93 1.57 18.85 -25.14
N THR A 94 1.44 17.57 -24.77
CA THR A 94 0.51 17.13 -23.75
C THR A 94 1.28 16.84 -22.47
N ARG A 95 0.82 17.45 -21.38
CA ARG A 95 1.41 17.22 -20.05
C ARG A 95 0.95 15.87 -19.51
N ILE A 96 1.91 15.02 -19.13
CA ILE A 96 1.64 13.74 -18.49
C ILE A 96 2.10 13.83 -17.04
N ARG A 97 1.18 13.49 -16.13
CA ARG A 97 1.49 13.42 -14.69
C ARG A 97 1.53 11.96 -14.26
N LYS A 98 2.66 11.56 -13.68
CA LYS A 98 2.81 10.25 -13.10
C LYS A 98 2.90 10.41 -11.59
N ARG A 99 1.79 10.13 -10.93
CA ARG A 99 1.70 10.28 -9.47
C ARG A 99 2.30 9.06 -8.77
N THR A 100 2.96 9.32 -7.66
CA THR A 100 3.48 8.27 -6.79
C THR A 100 2.89 8.44 -5.40
N SER A 101 2.96 7.38 -4.59
CA SER A 101 2.54 7.42 -3.21
C SER A 101 3.48 6.60 -2.36
N HIS A 102 3.50 6.90 -1.08
CA HIS A 102 4.24 6.14 -0.08
C HIS A 102 3.24 5.38 0.76
N LEU A 103 3.34 4.06 0.74
CA LEU A 103 2.40 3.19 1.46
C LEU A 103 3.02 2.73 2.77
N THR A 104 2.26 2.81 3.84
CA THR A 104 2.71 2.39 5.17
C THR A 104 1.66 1.49 5.81
N ILE A 105 2.12 0.40 6.41
CA ILE A 105 1.25 -0.50 7.16
C ILE A 105 1.90 -0.81 8.50
N LEU A 106 1.11 -0.76 9.56
CA LEU A 106 1.54 -1.08 10.91
C LEU A 106 0.72 -2.25 11.42
N LEU A 107 1.40 -3.32 11.81
CA LEU A 107 0.78 -4.51 12.36
C LEU A 107 1.09 -4.61 13.85
N THR A 108 0.16 -5.12 14.62
CA THR A 108 0.36 -5.37 16.04
C THR A 108 -0.32 -6.68 16.43
N PRO A 109 0.22 -7.40 17.43
CA PRO A 109 -0.44 -8.59 17.93
C PRO A 109 -1.78 -8.25 18.58
N LYS A 110 -2.73 -9.15 18.43
CA LYS A 110 -3.99 -9.08 19.15
C LYS A 110 -3.77 -9.57 20.57
N ASP A 111 -4.24 -8.82 21.52
CA ASP A 111 -4.14 -9.20 22.94
C ASP A 111 -5.08 -10.36 23.27
#